data_6e5889b130a41d4551df53e0914f8630
#
_entry.id   6e5889b130a41d4551df53e0914f8630
#
_cell.length_a   1.000
_cell.length_b   1.000
_cell.length_c   1.000
_cell.angle_alpha   90.00
_cell.angle_beta   90.00
_cell.angle_gamma   90.00
#
_symmetry.space_group_name_H-M   'P 1'
#
loop_
_entity.id
_entity.type
_entity.pdbx_description
1 polymer ?
#
loop_
_entity_poly.entity_id
_entity_poly.type
_entity_poly.pdbx_seq_one_letter_code
_entity_poly.pdbx_strand_id
1 'polypeptide(L)'
;MSVGTYPQMGPTSTLTSSEHHCLIIPKRHIKDYFDLSNDELVACNDLIKIVKKEITNKDPLVKGFNLGTNIGIVSGQSILHCHFHLIPRREGDVDNPQGGVRSVIPNKQHYKRNN
;
A
#
# COMPACT_ATOMS: atom_id res chain seq x y z
N MET A 1 18.91 -6.17 -8.66
CA MET A 1 17.50 -5.86 -8.80
C MET A 1 17.19 -4.47 -8.31
N SER A 2 16.47 -3.72 -9.09
CA SER A 2 16.22 -2.33 -8.76
C SER A 2 14.74 -2.12 -8.43
N VAL A 3 14.51 -1.55 -7.27
CA VAL A 3 13.20 -1.07 -6.84
C VAL A 3 13.34 0.36 -6.35
N GLY A 4 12.26 1.08 -6.32
CA GLY A 4 12.26 2.45 -5.85
C GLY A 4 11.03 2.75 -5.03
N THR A 5 11.09 3.87 -4.33
CA THR A 5 9.97 4.41 -3.58
C THR A 5 9.50 5.71 -4.19
N TYR A 6 8.20 5.91 -4.21
CA TYR A 6 7.62 7.15 -4.68
C TYR A 6 6.55 7.57 -3.68
N PRO A 7 6.64 8.79 -3.16
CA PRO A 7 5.56 9.32 -2.33
C PRO A 7 4.28 9.37 -3.15
N GLN A 8 3.19 8.92 -2.56
CA GLN A 8 1.88 9.06 -3.20
C GLN A 8 1.43 10.48 -3.04
N MET A 9 1.38 11.20 -4.16
CA MET A 9 0.90 12.57 -4.18
C MET A 9 -0.50 12.59 -4.77
N GLY A 10 -1.47 12.98 -3.99
CA GLY A 10 -2.80 13.21 -4.48
C GLY A 10 -2.89 14.50 -5.27
N PRO A 11 -3.88 14.65 -6.16
CA PRO A 11 -4.06 15.87 -6.95
C PRO A 11 -4.37 17.10 -6.11
N THR A 12 -4.92 16.89 -4.95
CA THR A 12 -5.04 17.92 -3.94
C THR A 12 -4.61 17.27 -2.64
N SER A 13 -3.48 17.63 -2.18
CA SER A 13 -2.77 17.01 -1.08
C SER A 13 -3.53 16.90 0.24
N THR A 14 -4.73 17.42 0.32
CA THR A 14 -5.41 17.59 1.59
C THR A 14 -6.42 16.53 1.93
N LEU A 15 -6.88 15.73 0.99
CA LEU A 15 -8.09 14.95 1.25
C LEU A 15 -7.94 13.44 1.17
N THR A 16 -6.91 12.93 0.54
CA THR A 16 -6.96 11.54 0.14
C THR A 16 -5.77 10.71 0.48
N SER A 17 -4.64 11.34 0.72
CA SER A 17 -3.44 10.58 1.02
C SER A 17 -3.19 10.64 2.50
N SER A 18 -3.03 9.50 3.11
CA SER A 18 -2.44 9.50 4.43
C SER A 18 -1.00 10.02 4.30
N GLU A 19 -0.55 10.75 5.28
CA GLU A 19 0.80 11.24 5.31
C GLU A 19 1.78 10.07 5.25
N HIS A 20 2.80 10.18 4.42
CA HIS A 20 3.81 9.13 4.16
C HIS A 20 3.29 7.91 3.37
N HIS A 21 2.14 8.01 2.73
CA HIS A 21 1.68 6.98 1.81
C HIS A 21 2.71 6.85 0.67
N CYS A 22 3.26 5.65 0.49
CA CYS A 22 4.32 5.40 -0.47
C CYS A 22 3.93 4.34 -1.49
N LEU A 23 4.53 4.45 -2.67
CA LEU A 23 4.52 3.39 -3.67
C LEU A 23 5.89 2.75 -3.73
N ILE A 24 5.93 1.43 -3.74
CA ILE A 24 7.16 0.65 -3.97
C ILE A 24 7.03 0.03 -5.36
N ILE A 25 7.99 0.30 -6.23
CA ILE A 25 7.88 0.01 -7.65
C ILE A 25 9.16 -0.68 -8.13
N PRO A 26 9.06 -1.86 -8.77
CA PRO A 26 10.20 -2.43 -9.46
C PRO A 26 10.56 -1.57 -10.67
N LYS A 27 11.85 -1.44 -10.97
CA LYS A 27 12.29 -0.60 -12.08
C LYS A 27 12.06 -1.26 -13.43
N ARG A 28 12.12 -2.59 -13.49
CA ARG A 28 11.77 -3.30 -14.71
C ARG A 28 10.29 -3.10 -14.99
N HIS A 29 9.95 -2.74 -16.23
CA HIS A 29 8.58 -2.42 -16.60
C HIS A 29 7.77 -3.71 -16.76
N ILE A 30 7.03 -4.06 -15.74
CA ILE A 30 6.13 -5.21 -15.71
C ILE A 30 4.73 -4.76 -15.30
N LYS A 31 3.75 -5.50 -15.75
CA LYS A 31 2.35 -5.11 -15.59
C LYS A 31 1.88 -5.21 -14.15
N ASP A 32 2.10 -6.34 -13.50
CA ASP A 32 1.54 -6.58 -12.18
C ASP A 32 2.39 -7.55 -11.35
N TYR A 33 1.91 -7.80 -10.15
CA TYR A 33 2.56 -8.65 -9.15
C TYR A 33 2.97 -10.02 -9.70
N PHE A 34 2.14 -10.62 -10.53
CA PHE A 34 2.40 -11.99 -11.00
C PHE A 34 3.53 -12.07 -12.01
N ASP A 35 3.96 -10.94 -12.56
CA ASP A 35 5.10 -10.87 -13.47
C ASP A 35 6.43 -10.60 -12.77
N LEU A 36 6.41 -10.40 -11.44
CA LEU A 36 7.64 -10.23 -10.67
C LEU A 36 8.48 -11.50 -10.69
N SER A 37 9.79 -11.34 -10.88
CA SER A 37 10.71 -12.42 -10.59
C SER A 37 10.86 -12.59 -9.07
N ASN A 38 11.38 -13.74 -8.64
CA ASN A 38 11.64 -13.96 -7.22
C ASN A 38 12.60 -12.93 -6.65
N ASP A 39 13.65 -12.57 -7.40
CA ASP A 39 14.61 -11.56 -6.97
C ASP A 39 13.97 -10.18 -6.83
N GLU A 40 13.08 -9.83 -7.75
CA GLU A 40 12.34 -8.57 -7.67
C GLU A 40 11.40 -8.55 -6.47
N LEU A 41 10.74 -9.67 -6.20
CA LEU A 41 9.86 -9.78 -5.05
C LEU A 41 10.63 -9.60 -3.75
N VAL A 42 11.79 -10.25 -3.63
CA VAL A 42 12.67 -10.09 -2.46
C VAL A 42 13.12 -8.63 -2.32
N ALA A 43 13.52 -7.99 -3.42
CA ALA A 43 13.94 -6.60 -3.39
C ALA A 43 12.81 -5.66 -2.96
N CYS A 44 11.60 -5.87 -3.45
CA CYS A 44 10.43 -5.10 -3.03
C CYS A 44 10.15 -5.31 -1.54
N ASN A 45 10.20 -6.56 -1.09
CA ASN A 45 9.96 -6.91 0.31
C ASN A 45 10.97 -6.23 1.24
N ASP A 46 12.25 -6.25 0.88
CA ASP A 46 13.29 -5.61 1.68
C ASP A 46 13.08 -4.10 1.75
N LEU A 47 12.73 -3.48 0.63
CA LEU A 47 12.49 -2.04 0.59
C LEU A 47 11.25 -1.65 1.41
N ILE A 48 10.19 -2.43 1.34
CA ILE A 48 8.99 -2.20 2.16
C ILE A 48 9.35 -2.16 3.64
N LYS A 49 10.18 -3.10 4.10
CA LYS A 49 10.61 -3.15 5.50
C LYS A 49 11.46 -1.94 5.88
N ILE A 50 12.35 -1.52 5.00
CA ILE A 50 13.18 -0.33 5.23
C ILE A 50 12.31 0.92 5.33
N VAL A 51 11.40 1.11 4.39
CA VAL A 51 10.52 2.29 4.36
C VAL A 51 9.59 2.30 5.57
N LYS A 52 9.03 1.16 5.92
CA LYS A 52 8.21 1.02 7.14
C LYS A 52 8.97 1.52 8.37
N LYS A 53 10.22 1.10 8.52
CA LYS A 53 11.05 1.51 9.65
C LYS A 53 11.32 3.01 9.63
N GLU A 54 11.64 3.57 8.47
CA GLU A 54 11.85 5.01 8.34
C GLU A 54 10.59 5.80 8.72
N ILE A 55 9.43 5.37 8.27
CA ILE A 55 8.16 6.04 8.58
C ILE A 55 7.87 5.98 10.09
N THR A 56 8.03 4.83 10.70
CA THR A 56 7.74 4.69 12.14
C THR A 56 8.73 5.48 13.00
N ASN A 57 9.97 5.65 12.54
CA ASN A 57 10.95 6.48 13.24
C ASN A 57 10.62 7.97 13.12
N LYS A 58 10.10 8.41 11.99
CA LYS A 58 9.73 9.80 11.76
C LYS A 58 8.43 10.20 12.43
N ASP A 59 7.48 9.27 12.47
CA ASP A 59 6.12 9.58 12.88
C ASP A 59 5.62 8.55 13.89
N PRO A 60 5.74 8.89 15.19
CA PRO A 60 5.32 7.97 16.26
C PRO A 60 3.81 7.75 16.32
N LEU A 61 3.02 8.54 15.60
CA LEU A 61 1.58 8.35 15.53
C LEU A 61 1.17 7.19 14.62
N VAL A 62 2.07 6.74 13.75
CA VAL A 62 1.80 5.60 12.89
C VAL A 62 1.82 4.33 13.71
N LYS A 63 0.71 3.60 13.73
CA LYS A 63 0.52 2.40 14.54
C LYS A 63 0.28 1.14 13.71
N GLY A 64 0.10 1.28 12.42
CA GLY A 64 -0.14 0.15 11.54
C GLY A 64 0.04 0.54 10.08
N PHE A 65 -0.15 -0.44 9.21
CA PHE A 65 -0.02 -0.23 7.77
C PHE A 65 -1.05 -1.07 7.03
N ASN A 66 -1.55 -0.52 5.93
CA ASN A 66 -2.12 -1.35 4.89
C ASN A 66 -1.10 -1.49 3.77
N LEU A 67 -0.87 -2.70 3.34
CA LEU A 67 0.05 -3.05 2.27
C LEU A 67 -0.71 -3.80 1.21
N GLY A 68 -0.59 -3.39 -0.03
CA GLY A 68 -1.28 -4.10 -1.10
C GLY A 68 -0.94 -3.62 -2.49
N THR A 69 -1.42 -4.37 -3.45
CA THR A 69 -1.26 -4.07 -4.87
C THR A 69 -2.55 -4.40 -5.61
N ASN A 70 -2.83 -3.63 -6.64
CA ASN A 70 -4.00 -3.85 -7.49
C ASN A 70 -3.56 -4.59 -8.76
N ILE A 71 -4.28 -5.63 -9.11
CA ILE A 71 -3.98 -6.49 -10.25
C ILE A 71 -5.19 -6.49 -11.18
N GLY A 72 -5.03 -5.88 -12.34
CA GLY A 72 -6.09 -5.76 -13.34
C GLY A 72 -6.97 -4.54 -13.16
N ILE A 73 -7.58 -4.12 -14.25
CA ILE A 73 -8.41 -2.91 -14.28
C ILE A 73 -9.62 -3.05 -13.35
N VAL A 74 -10.24 -4.22 -13.30
CA VAL A 74 -11.41 -4.45 -12.45
C VAL A 74 -11.08 -4.37 -10.96
N SER A 75 -9.81 -4.48 -10.62
CA SER A 75 -9.33 -4.36 -9.24
C SER A 75 -8.81 -2.97 -8.91
N GLY A 76 -8.94 -2.03 -9.84
CA GLY A 76 -8.53 -0.65 -9.63
C GLY A 76 -7.12 -0.32 -10.11
N GLN A 77 -6.47 -1.23 -10.85
CA GLN A 77 -5.16 -0.92 -11.41
C GLN A 77 -5.32 0.08 -12.56
N SER A 78 -5.00 1.33 -12.31
CA SER A 78 -5.09 2.40 -13.31
C SER A 78 -3.79 2.63 -14.06
N ILE A 79 -2.66 2.27 -13.46
CA ILE A 79 -1.34 2.36 -14.06
C ILE A 79 -0.83 0.95 -14.27
N LEU A 80 -0.52 0.60 -15.54
CA LEU A 80 -0.10 -0.75 -15.91
C LEU A 80 1.40 -0.95 -15.71
N HIS A 81 1.87 -0.59 -14.55
CA HIS A 81 3.21 -0.88 -14.04
C HIS A 81 3.05 -1.30 -12.60
N CYS A 82 3.51 -2.49 -12.27
CA CYS A 82 3.40 -3.08 -10.94
C CYS A 82 3.84 -2.09 -9.86
N HIS A 83 3.01 -1.91 -8.86
CA HIS A 83 3.38 -1.11 -7.70
C HIS A 83 2.64 -1.59 -6.46
N PHE A 84 3.29 -1.43 -5.32
CA PHE A 84 2.71 -1.73 -4.02
C PHE A 84 2.42 -0.44 -3.30
N HIS A 85 1.25 -0.38 -2.68
CA HIS A 85 0.92 0.70 -1.75
C HIS A 85 1.38 0.32 -0.35
N LEU A 86 2.08 1.22 0.30
CA LEU A 86 2.39 1.13 1.72
C LEU A 86 1.72 2.33 2.38
N ILE A 87 0.65 2.07 3.12
CA ILE A 87 -0.23 3.11 3.66
C ILE A 87 -0.12 3.13 5.16
N PRO A 88 0.54 4.15 5.74
CA PRO A 88 0.61 4.28 7.19
C PRO A 88 -0.77 4.58 7.76
N ARG A 89 -1.08 3.94 8.87
CA ARG A 89 -2.36 4.09 9.54
C ARG A 89 -2.18 4.64 10.94
N ARG A 90 -3.12 5.47 11.35
CA ARG A 90 -3.12 6.14 12.66
C ARG A 90 -4.45 5.93 13.34
N GLU A 91 -4.46 5.98 14.67
CA GLU A 91 -5.73 5.92 15.41
C GLU A 91 -6.65 7.04 14.97
N GLY A 92 -7.91 6.71 14.70
CA GLY A 92 -8.93 7.68 14.34
C GLY A 92 -8.87 8.20 12.91
N ASP A 93 -7.98 7.70 12.07
CA ASP A 93 -7.92 8.13 10.67
C ASP A 93 -9.14 7.69 9.86
N VAL A 94 -9.80 6.63 10.28
CA VAL A 94 -11.14 6.23 9.82
C VAL A 94 -11.99 5.80 11.01
N ASP A 95 -13.30 5.82 10.86
CA ASP A 95 -14.20 5.53 11.96
C ASP A 95 -14.11 4.09 12.45
N ASN A 96 -14.16 3.13 11.54
CA ASN A 96 -14.07 1.72 11.88
C ASN A 96 -13.16 1.01 10.89
N PRO A 97 -11.91 0.74 11.30
CA PRO A 97 -10.92 0.13 10.39
C PRO A 97 -11.06 -1.38 10.24
N GLN A 98 -11.92 -2.02 11.01
CA GLN A 98 -12.06 -3.48 10.94
C GLN A 98 -12.30 -3.95 9.51
N GLY A 99 -11.62 -5.01 9.10
CA GLY A 99 -11.72 -5.56 7.77
C GLY A 99 -10.66 -5.03 6.80
N GLY A 100 -10.19 -3.79 6.99
CA GLY A 100 -9.10 -3.21 6.21
C GLY A 100 -9.26 -3.41 4.71
N VAL A 101 -8.44 -4.28 4.12
CA VAL A 101 -8.43 -4.51 2.66
C VAL A 101 -9.77 -5.03 2.11
N ARG A 102 -10.65 -5.55 2.94
CA ARG A 102 -11.99 -5.97 2.48
C ARG A 102 -12.82 -4.80 1.96
N SER A 103 -12.45 -3.57 2.29
CA SER A 103 -13.18 -2.38 1.83
C SER A 103 -13.11 -2.16 0.32
N VAL A 104 -12.28 -2.93 -0.40
CA VAL A 104 -12.25 -2.89 -1.86
C VAL A 104 -13.60 -3.29 -2.48
N ILE A 105 -14.39 -4.05 -1.76
CA ILE A 105 -15.78 -4.34 -2.14
C ILE A 105 -16.67 -3.52 -1.20
N PRO A 106 -17.38 -2.50 -1.71
CA PRO A 106 -18.28 -1.72 -0.88
C PRO A 106 -19.28 -2.61 -0.15
N ASN A 107 -19.54 -2.30 1.10
CA ASN A 107 -20.45 -3.03 1.99
C ASN A 107 -19.95 -4.42 2.42
N LYS A 108 -18.72 -4.79 2.07
CA LYS A 108 -18.12 -6.07 2.48
C LYS A 108 -16.95 -5.88 3.42
N GLN A 109 -16.64 -4.66 3.80
CA GLN A 109 -15.51 -4.36 4.69
C GLN A 109 -15.73 -4.95 6.09
N HIS A 110 -16.87 -4.66 6.69
CA HIS A 110 -17.13 -5.05 8.06
C HIS A 110 -17.82 -6.40 8.12
N TYR A 111 -17.43 -7.22 9.06
CA TYR A 111 -18.01 -8.54 9.28
C TYR A 111 -18.10 -8.82 10.76
N LYS A 112 -19.04 -9.70 11.14
CA LYS A 112 -19.16 -10.16 12.51
C LYS A 112 -18.25 -11.34 12.75
N ARG A 113 -17.52 -11.29 13.85
CA ARG A 113 -16.81 -12.47 14.33
C ARG A 113 -17.72 -13.28 15.22
N ASN A 114 -17.82 -14.56 14.89
CA ASN A 114 -18.44 -15.52 15.79
C ASN A 114 -17.35 -16.10 16.68
N ASN A 115 -17.41 -15.76 17.94
CA ASN A 115 -16.50 -16.30 18.94
C ASN A 115 -17.20 -17.36 19.76
#